data_f7210a381793eb6aef95e8c4ff9dfec6
#
_entry.id   f7210a381793eb6aef95e8c4ff9dfec6
#
_cell.length_a   1.000
_cell.length_b   1.000
_cell.length_c   1.000
_cell.angle_alpha   90.00
_cell.angle_beta   90.00
_cell.angle_gamma   90.00
#
_symmetry.space_group_name_H-M   'P 1'
#
loop_
_entity.id
_entity.type
_entity.pdbx_description
1 polymer ?
#
loop_
_entity_poly.entity_id
_entity_poly.type
_entity_poly.pdbx_seq_one_letter_code
_entity_poly.pdbx_strand_id
1 'polypeptide(L)'
;ETVYKNINWWLDKGLGGFRIDAIINIKKALPMHDYEPDREDGLCSIRKMLKEAKGIGDFLGEMRDRTFKKYDAFSVGEVFDEKDEEIPDFIGDNGYFSSMFDFEETIWGASDKGWYDCKQITPDAYKKCCFTTQRKIGDIGFVSNIIENHDEPRGVSRYIPEGDCCDASKKMLGGLNFMLR
;
A
#
# COMPACT_ATOMS: atom_id res chain seq x y z
N GLU A 1 -17.03 -14.16 -8.24
CA GLU A 1 -17.16 -14.15 -9.71
C GLU A 1 -17.58 -12.78 -10.28
N THR A 2 -18.54 -12.07 -9.68
CA THR A 2 -19.01 -10.78 -10.19
C THR A 2 -17.89 -9.73 -10.27
N VAL A 3 -17.02 -9.67 -9.27
CA VAL A 3 -15.87 -8.74 -9.26
C VAL A 3 -14.95 -9.02 -10.44
N TYR A 4 -14.61 -10.29 -10.70
CA TYR A 4 -13.73 -10.66 -11.82
C TYR A 4 -14.34 -10.32 -13.18
N LYS A 5 -15.66 -10.49 -13.34
CA LYS A 5 -16.37 -10.06 -14.56
C LYS A 5 -16.26 -8.55 -14.77
N ASN A 6 -16.40 -7.76 -13.70
CA ASN A 6 -16.28 -6.31 -13.77
C ASN A 6 -14.85 -5.87 -14.10
N ILE A 7 -13.84 -6.46 -13.48
CA ILE A 7 -12.44 -6.19 -13.80
C ILE A 7 -12.16 -6.52 -15.26
N ASN A 8 -12.54 -7.71 -15.71
CA ASN A 8 -12.32 -8.15 -17.08
C ASN A 8 -13.05 -7.26 -18.10
N TRP A 9 -14.25 -6.79 -17.78
CA TRP A 9 -14.97 -5.87 -18.65
C TRP A 9 -14.19 -4.58 -18.93
N TRP A 10 -13.52 -4.01 -17.90
CA TRP A 10 -12.67 -2.85 -18.07
C TRP A 10 -11.38 -3.18 -18.85
N LEU A 11 -10.77 -4.33 -18.58
CA LEU A 11 -9.59 -4.79 -19.31
C LEU A 11 -9.90 -5.04 -20.79
N ASP A 12 -11.08 -5.61 -21.12
CA ASP A 12 -11.59 -5.74 -22.48
C ASP A 12 -11.75 -4.40 -23.21
N LYS A 13 -11.93 -3.28 -22.47
CA LYS A 13 -11.96 -1.91 -23.02
C LYS A 13 -10.58 -1.31 -23.23
N GLY A 14 -9.52 -2.03 -22.93
CA GLY A 14 -8.14 -1.57 -23.07
C GLY A 14 -7.58 -0.85 -21.86
N LEU A 15 -8.21 -1.00 -20.67
CA LEU A 15 -7.61 -0.50 -19.44
C LEU A 15 -6.31 -1.28 -19.14
N GLY A 16 -5.20 -0.56 -18.85
CA GLY A 16 -3.88 -1.17 -18.65
C GLY A 16 -3.69 -1.84 -17.29
N GLY A 17 -4.58 -1.62 -16.33
CA GLY A 17 -4.46 -2.25 -15.01
C GLY A 17 -5.30 -1.61 -13.92
N PHE A 18 -5.07 -2.03 -12.68
CA PHE A 18 -5.84 -1.60 -11.51
C PHE A 18 -4.98 -1.37 -10.28
N ARG A 19 -5.33 -0.37 -9.48
CA ARG A 19 -5.00 -0.32 -8.07
C ARG A 19 -6.10 -1.05 -7.30
N ILE A 20 -5.71 -1.92 -6.40
CA ILE A 20 -6.64 -2.65 -5.53
C ILE A 20 -6.52 -2.11 -4.12
N ASP A 21 -7.60 -1.55 -3.64
CA ASP A 21 -7.73 -0.85 -2.38
C ASP A 21 -7.80 -1.80 -1.18
N ALA A 22 -7.16 -1.43 -0.07
CA ALA A 22 -7.29 -2.05 1.26
C ALA A 22 -7.34 -3.59 1.26
N ILE A 23 -6.42 -4.21 0.57
CA ILE A 23 -6.45 -5.64 0.21
C ILE A 23 -6.58 -6.55 1.41
N ILE A 24 -5.81 -6.30 2.45
CA ILE A 24 -5.81 -7.13 3.66
C ILE A 24 -7.19 -7.15 4.34
N ASN A 25 -8.03 -6.15 4.07
CA ASN A 25 -9.36 -6.01 4.66
C ASN A 25 -10.46 -6.73 3.85
N ILE A 26 -10.15 -7.33 2.71
CA ILE A 26 -11.16 -7.98 1.85
C ILE A 26 -11.75 -9.23 2.50
N LYS A 27 -10.92 -10.06 3.10
CA LYS A 27 -11.37 -11.25 3.84
C LYS A 27 -11.73 -10.90 5.27
N LYS A 28 -12.83 -11.49 5.73
CA LYS A 28 -13.33 -11.35 7.10
C LYS A 28 -13.29 -12.70 7.80
N ALA A 29 -13.09 -12.70 9.11
CA ALA A 29 -13.35 -13.87 9.94
C ALA A 29 -14.87 -14.10 10.03
N LEU A 30 -15.31 -15.34 9.79
CA LEU A 30 -16.73 -15.71 9.80
C LEU A 30 -16.91 -16.95 10.70
N PRO A 31 -18.05 -17.03 11.43
CA PRO A 31 -19.10 -16.01 11.57
C PRO A 31 -18.58 -14.74 12.27
N MET A 32 -19.18 -13.59 11.97
CA MET A 32 -18.85 -12.35 12.67
C MET A 32 -19.20 -12.47 14.16
N HIS A 33 -18.31 -11.99 15.02
CA HIS A 33 -18.48 -11.92 16.45
C HIS A 33 -17.79 -10.66 17.01
N ASP A 34 -18.11 -10.30 18.24
CA ASP A 34 -17.47 -9.19 18.92
C ASP A 34 -16.08 -9.61 19.44
N TYR A 35 -15.14 -8.69 19.42
CA TYR A 35 -13.81 -8.86 19.98
C TYR A 35 -13.65 -8.04 21.27
N GLU A 36 -12.87 -8.56 22.21
CA GLU A 36 -12.55 -7.82 23.43
C GLU A 36 -11.93 -6.46 23.08
N PRO A 37 -12.43 -5.36 23.66
CA PRO A 37 -11.88 -4.03 23.47
C PRO A 37 -10.38 -3.97 23.79
N ASP A 38 -9.65 -3.20 23.01
CA ASP A 38 -8.23 -2.91 23.25
C ASP A 38 -7.92 -1.40 23.21
N ARG A 39 -9.00 -0.59 23.29
CA ARG A 39 -8.97 0.87 23.31
C ARG A 39 -9.85 1.40 24.42
N GLU A 40 -9.52 2.59 24.91
CA GLU A 40 -10.26 3.28 25.97
C GLU A 40 -11.71 3.63 25.56
N ASP A 41 -11.96 3.80 24.26
CA ASP A 41 -13.28 4.08 23.70
C ASP A 41 -14.21 2.86 23.62
N GLY A 42 -13.76 1.70 24.09
CA GLY A 42 -14.52 0.46 24.04
C GLY A 42 -14.50 -0.25 22.68
N LEU A 43 -13.70 0.24 21.74
CA LEU A 43 -13.49 -0.38 20.44
C LEU A 43 -12.28 -1.34 20.46
N CYS A 44 -12.20 -2.19 19.45
CA CYS A 44 -11.05 -3.05 19.24
C CYS A 44 -10.38 -2.78 17.87
N SER A 45 -9.11 -3.08 17.78
CA SER A 45 -8.38 -3.02 16.51
C SER A 45 -8.89 -4.07 15.54
N ILE A 46 -9.09 -3.68 14.28
CA ILE A 46 -9.40 -4.59 13.17
C ILE A 46 -8.37 -5.72 13.03
N ARG A 47 -7.14 -5.50 13.49
CA ARG A 47 -6.06 -6.52 13.45
C ARG A 47 -6.43 -7.81 14.18
N LYS A 48 -7.33 -7.77 15.19
CA LYS A 48 -7.82 -8.98 15.85
C LYS A 48 -8.60 -9.86 14.87
N MET A 49 -9.52 -9.27 14.13
CA MET A 49 -10.29 -9.96 13.09
C MET A 49 -9.39 -10.46 11.96
N LEU A 50 -8.42 -9.65 11.52
CA LEU A 50 -7.51 -10.03 10.44
C LEU A 50 -6.62 -11.23 10.78
N LYS A 51 -6.22 -11.41 12.05
CA LYS A 51 -5.47 -12.59 12.51
C LYS A 51 -6.27 -13.90 12.39
N GLU A 52 -7.60 -13.82 12.47
CA GLU A 52 -8.49 -14.97 12.34
C GLU A 52 -8.96 -15.20 10.89
N ALA A 53 -8.96 -14.13 10.07
CA ALA A 53 -9.35 -14.23 8.67
C ALA A 53 -8.39 -15.13 7.87
N LYS A 54 -8.95 -16.01 7.05
CA LYS A 54 -8.18 -16.97 6.25
C LYS A 54 -8.52 -16.88 4.77
N GLY A 55 -7.60 -17.34 3.92
CA GLY A 55 -7.82 -17.50 2.49
C GLY A 55 -7.72 -16.20 1.70
N ILE A 56 -7.02 -15.17 2.22
CA ILE A 56 -6.75 -13.96 1.43
C ILE A 56 -5.81 -14.28 0.26
N GLY A 57 -4.77 -15.07 0.48
CA GLY A 57 -3.84 -15.48 -0.57
C GLY A 57 -4.53 -16.28 -1.69
N ASP A 58 -5.40 -17.24 -1.32
CA ASP A 58 -6.18 -18.01 -2.31
C ASP A 58 -7.06 -17.09 -3.18
N PHE A 59 -7.72 -16.11 -2.53
CA PHE A 59 -8.55 -15.14 -3.22
C PHE A 59 -7.75 -14.24 -4.16
N LEU A 60 -6.60 -13.72 -3.70
CA LEU A 60 -5.74 -12.85 -4.49
C LEU A 60 -5.10 -13.60 -5.66
N GLY A 61 -4.64 -14.83 -5.42
CA GLY A 61 -4.12 -15.71 -6.47
C GLY A 61 -5.17 -16.01 -7.55
N GLU A 62 -6.41 -16.36 -7.14
CA GLU A 62 -7.51 -16.55 -8.08
C GLU A 62 -7.84 -15.28 -8.86
N MET A 63 -7.88 -14.13 -8.19
CA MET A 63 -8.11 -12.83 -8.83
C MET A 63 -7.03 -12.55 -9.88
N ARG A 64 -5.75 -12.67 -9.52
CA ARG A 64 -4.63 -12.51 -10.46
C ARG A 64 -4.80 -13.38 -11.70
N ASP A 65 -4.99 -14.69 -11.50
CA ASP A 65 -5.00 -15.67 -12.59
C ASP A 65 -6.24 -15.50 -13.51
N ARG A 66 -7.37 -15.10 -12.95
CA ARG A 66 -8.64 -14.91 -13.70
C ARG A 66 -8.78 -13.52 -14.31
N THR A 67 -7.93 -12.56 -13.94
CA THR A 67 -8.00 -11.18 -14.42
C THR A 67 -6.64 -10.70 -14.96
N PHE A 68 -5.78 -10.16 -14.14
CA PHE A 68 -4.57 -9.43 -14.53
C PHE A 68 -3.63 -10.26 -15.42
N LYS A 69 -3.34 -11.48 -15.04
CA LYS A 69 -2.47 -12.38 -15.81
C LYS A 69 -3.02 -12.71 -17.20
N LYS A 70 -4.32 -12.84 -17.31
CA LYS A 70 -4.99 -13.12 -18.58
C LYS A 70 -4.82 -12.00 -19.61
N TYR A 71 -4.71 -10.75 -19.14
CA TYR A 71 -4.65 -9.57 -19.99
C TYR A 71 -3.25 -8.94 -20.01
N ASP A 72 -2.27 -9.54 -19.35
CA ASP A 72 -0.96 -8.94 -19.13
C ASP A 72 -1.09 -7.52 -18.53
N ALA A 73 -2.02 -7.36 -17.60
CA ALA A 73 -2.39 -6.08 -17.01
C ALA A 73 -1.57 -5.79 -15.77
N PHE A 74 -1.14 -4.54 -15.62
CA PHE A 74 -0.43 -4.08 -14.43
C PHE A 74 -1.37 -3.96 -13.22
N SER A 75 -0.91 -4.37 -12.05
CA SER A 75 -1.71 -4.26 -10.83
C SER A 75 -0.87 -3.76 -9.66
N VAL A 76 -1.46 -2.86 -8.86
CA VAL A 76 -0.84 -2.33 -7.65
C VAL A 76 -1.72 -2.65 -6.46
N GLY A 77 -1.15 -3.30 -5.47
CA GLY A 77 -1.82 -3.62 -4.23
C GLY A 77 -1.61 -2.55 -3.16
N GLU A 78 -2.68 -2.16 -2.48
CA GLU A 78 -2.58 -1.39 -1.25
C GLU A 78 -2.51 -2.35 -0.06
N VAL A 79 -1.28 -2.74 0.28
CA VAL A 79 -0.96 -3.72 1.32
C VAL A 79 -0.41 -2.98 2.53
N PHE A 80 -0.89 -3.33 3.71
CA PHE A 80 -0.42 -2.79 4.99
C PHE A 80 -0.09 -3.94 5.94
N ASP A 81 0.82 -3.69 6.87
CA ASP A 81 1.19 -4.63 7.93
C ASP A 81 1.72 -5.99 7.43
N GLU A 82 2.20 -6.07 6.20
CA GLU A 82 2.86 -7.28 5.69
C GLU A 82 4.20 -7.54 6.40
N LYS A 83 4.54 -8.79 6.54
CA LYS A 83 5.84 -9.19 7.05
C LYS A 83 6.85 -9.35 5.91
N ASP A 84 8.13 -9.21 6.22
CA ASP A 84 9.19 -9.33 5.21
C ASP A 84 9.14 -10.69 4.48
N GLU A 85 8.80 -11.77 5.17
CA GLU A 85 8.65 -13.10 4.58
C GLU A 85 7.42 -13.26 3.67
N GLU A 86 6.43 -12.35 3.77
CA GLU A 86 5.21 -12.36 2.95
C GLU A 86 5.37 -11.56 1.66
N ILE A 87 6.41 -10.73 1.55
CA ILE A 87 6.66 -9.88 0.37
C ILE A 87 6.65 -10.67 -0.94
N PRO A 88 7.32 -11.87 -1.04
CA PRO A 88 7.30 -12.64 -2.26
C PRO A 88 5.93 -13.15 -2.70
N ASP A 89 4.97 -13.25 -1.75
CA ASP A 89 3.60 -13.62 -2.05
C ASP A 89 2.84 -12.46 -2.70
N PHE A 90 3.18 -11.21 -2.34
CA PHE A 90 2.50 -10.03 -2.86
C PHE A 90 3.06 -9.57 -4.19
N ILE A 91 4.39 -9.55 -4.37
CA ILE A 91 5.08 -9.06 -5.56
C ILE A 91 6.13 -10.05 -6.04
N GLY A 92 6.64 -9.86 -7.26
CA GLY A 92 7.59 -10.75 -7.89
C GLY A 92 6.94 -11.64 -8.95
N ASP A 93 7.68 -12.63 -9.45
CA ASP A 93 7.27 -13.46 -10.61
C ASP A 93 5.93 -14.18 -10.42
N ASN A 94 5.65 -14.61 -9.21
CA ASN A 94 4.40 -15.30 -8.85
C ASN A 94 3.56 -14.52 -7.84
N GLY A 95 3.87 -13.26 -7.61
CA GLY A 95 3.15 -12.40 -6.68
C GLY A 95 1.69 -12.16 -7.09
N TYR A 96 0.85 -11.80 -6.13
CA TYR A 96 -0.55 -11.46 -6.40
C TYR A 96 -0.70 -10.22 -7.27
N PHE A 97 0.27 -9.30 -7.18
CA PHE A 97 0.31 -8.01 -7.87
C PHE A 97 1.63 -7.80 -8.60
N SER A 98 1.61 -6.94 -9.58
CA SER A 98 2.82 -6.47 -10.26
C SER A 98 3.69 -5.62 -9.34
N SER A 99 3.06 -4.87 -8.42
CA SER A 99 3.72 -4.00 -7.45
C SER A 99 2.80 -3.79 -6.25
N MET A 100 3.34 -3.30 -5.15
CA MET A 100 2.58 -2.75 -4.01
C MET A 100 3.13 -1.38 -3.64
N PHE A 101 2.36 -0.56 -2.92
CA PHE A 101 2.86 0.71 -2.42
C PHE A 101 3.86 0.51 -1.29
N ASP A 102 4.87 1.38 -1.25
CA ASP A 102 5.83 1.45 -0.15
C ASP A 102 5.25 2.31 0.99
N PHE A 103 4.56 1.66 1.91
CA PHE A 103 4.00 2.28 3.10
C PHE A 103 4.90 2.10 4.34
N GLU A 104 6.18 2.36 4.20
CA GLU A 104 7.11 2.28 5.32
C GLU A 104 6.62 3.13 6.51
N GLU A 105 6.41 2.49 7.65
CA GLU A 105 5.78 3.09 8.84
C GLU A 105 6.49 4.35 9.34
N THR A 106 7.81 4.43 9.18
CA THR A 106 8.60 5.61 9.56
C THR A 106 8.15 6.87 8.83
N ILE A 107 7.66 6.71 7.59
CA ILE A 107 7.17 7.80 6.74
C ILE A 107 5.66 7.98 6.90
N TRP A 108 4.92 6.88 6.90
CA TRP A 108 3.46 6.88 6.84
C TRP A 108 2.77 6.81 8.21
N GLY A 109 3.53 6.57 9.28
CA GLY A 109 2.98 6.53 10.62
C GLY A 109 2.36 7.88 11.03
N ALA A 110 1.24 7.80 11.73
CA ALA A 110 0.59 8.97 12.33
C ALA A 110 1.51 9.66 13.34
N SER A 111 1.37 10.98 13.53
CA SER A 111 1.98 11.67 14.67
C SER A 111 1.23 11.31 15.96
N ASP A 112 1.78 11.72 17.09
CA ASP A 112 1.13 11.59 18.41
C ASP A 112 -0.24 12.29 18.48
N LYS A 113 -0.50 13.24 17.58
CA LYS A 113 -1.77 13.98 17.48
C LYS A 113 -2.77 13.34 16.52
N GLY A 114 -2.36 12.33 15.77
CA GLY A 114 -3.20 11.62 14.80
C GLY A 114 -2.91 11.94 13.33
N TRP A 115 -3.71 11.38 12.45
CA TRP A 115 -3.53 11.42 10.99
C TRP A 115 -3.53 12.82 10.37
N TYR A 116 -4.27 13.76 10.97
CA TYR A 116 -4.37 15.14 10.49
C TYR A 116 -3.12 15.99 10.78
N ASP A 117 -2.26 15.53 11.67
CA ASP A 117 -1.04 16.25 12.04
C ASP A 117 0.13 15.77 11.18
N CYS A 118 0.68 16.70 10.44
CA CYS A 118 1.72 16.41 9.46
C CYS A 118 3.09 16.25 10.13
N LYS A 119 3.54 15.01 10.29
CA LYS A 119 4.90 14.72 10.74
C LYS A 119 5.90 15.15 9.66
N GLN A 120 6.79 16.08 10.00
CA GLN A 120 7.88 16.48 9.12
C GLN A 120 8.88 15.32 8.92
N ILE A 121 9.18 15.00 7.70
CA ILE A 121 10.13 13.96 7.33
C ILE A 121 11.44 14.60 6.88
N THR A 122 12.53 14.27 7.56
CA THR A 122 13.86 14.77 7.17
C THR A 122 14.40 14.01 5.95
N PRO A 123 15.28 14.64 5.13
CA PRO A 123 15.93 13.96 4.00
C PRO A 123 16.66 12.67 4.40
N ASP A 124 17.31 12.63 5.55
CA ASP A 124 18.01 11.45 6.04
C ASP A 124 17.05 10.32 6.44
N ALA A 125 15.91 10.65 7.07
CA ALA A 125 14.87 9.67 7.38
C ALA A 125 14.29 9.07 6.10
N TYR A 126 13.98 9.90 5.10
CA TYR A 126 13.48 9.45 3.81
C TYR A 126 14.48 8.56 3.06
N LYS A 127 15.74 8.99 2.99
CA LYS A 127 16.83 8.20 2.40
C LYS A 127 16.99 6.84 3.09
N LYS A 128 16.97 6.81 4.43
CA LYS A 128 17.06 5.58 5.21
C LYS A 128 15.89 4.65 4.88
N CYS A 129 14.68 5.18 4.80
CA CYS A 129 13.49 4.44 4.40
C CYS A 129 13.67 3.79 3.03
N CYS A 130 13.99 4.56 2.00
CA CYS A 130 14.19 4.04 0.63
C CYS A 130 15.26 2.92 0.60
N PHE A 131 16.37 3.08 1.30
CA PHE A 131 17.41 2.04 1.35
C PHE A 131 16.98 0.80 2.12
N THR A 132 16.15 0.96 3.15
CA THR A 132 15.60 -0.18 3.89
C THR A 132 14.67 -0.98 3.01
N THR A 133 13.73 -0.33 2.35
CA THR A 133 12.82 -0.95 1.39
C THR A 133 13.59 -1.65 0.25
N GLN A 134 14.57 -0.98 -0.36
CA GLN A 134 15.38 -1.59 -1.43
C GLN A 134 16.12 -2.87 -0.98
N ARG A 135 16.59 -2.92 0.27
CA ARG A 135 17.22 -4.14 0.81
C ARG A 135 16.21 -5.26 1.07
N LYS A 136 15.02 -4.94 1.54
CA LYS A 136 13.95 -5.91 1.77
C LYS A 136 13.46 -6.50 0.46
N ILE A 137 13.23 -5.65 -0.53
CA ILE A 137 12.72 -6.06 -1.84
C ILE A 137 13.79 -6.82 -2.62
N GLY A 138 15.04 -6.33 -2.64
CA GLY A 138 16.15 -6.97 -3.37
C GLY A 138 15.78 -7.26 -4.82
N ASP A 139 15.90 -8.54 -5.20
CA ASP A 139 15.56 -9.03 -6.54
C ASP A 139 14.16 -9.66 -6.63
N ILE A 140 13.34 -9.55 -5.56
CA ILE A 140 11.98 -10.13 -5.53
C ILE A 140 11.07 -9.44 -6.57
N GLY A 141 11.15 -8.12 -6.66
CA GLY A 141 10.29 -7.32 -7.54
C GLY A 141 10.56 -5.83 -7.39
N PHE A 142 9.51 -5.02 -7.44
CA PHE A 142 9.60 -3.60 -7.16
C PHE A 142 8.35 -3.10 -6.43
N VAL A 143 8.52 -2.01 -5.69
CA VAL A 143 7.43 -1.30 -5.02
C VAL A 143 7.14 0.02 -5.72
N SER A 144 5.91 0.48 -5.61
CA SER A 144 5.50 1.78 -6.11
C SER A 144 5.76 2.84 -5.05
N ASN A 145 6.72 3.73 -5.32
CA ASN A 145 6.99 4.86 -4.43
C ASN A 145 5.76 5.75 -4.33
N ILE A 146 5.49 6.23 -3.13
CA ILE A 146 4.34 7.08 -2.84
C ILE A 146 4.76 8.14 -1.81
N ILE A 147 4.44 9.39 -2.06
CA ILE A 147 4.71 10.52 -1.15
C ILE A 147 3.43 11.15 -0.61
N GLU A 148 2.30 10.86 -1.23
CA GLU A 148 0.97 11.32 -0.80
C GLU A 148 -0.11 10.46 -1.44
N ASN A 149 -1.29 10.44 -0.84
CA ASN A 149 -2.52 9.89 -1.40
C ASN A 149 -3.73 10.72 -0.95
N HIS A 150 -4.94 10.24 -1.21
CA HIS A 150 -6.18 10.94 -0.86
C HIS A 150 -6.55 10.81 0.63
N ASP A 151 -5.92 9.90 1.36
CA ASP A 151 -6.18 9.66 2.79
C ASP A 151 -5.18 10.42 3.70
N GLU A 152 -4.11 10.96 3.14
CA GLU A 152 -2.99 11.55 3.86
C GLU A 152 -2.80 13.05 3.52
N PRO A 153 -2.14 13.82 4.39
CA PRO A 153 -1.71 15.17 4.07
C PRO A 153 -0.86 15.21 2.79
N ARG A 154 -0.93 16.33 2.07
CA ARG A 154 -0.13 16.50 0.85
C ARG A 154 1.36 16.34 1.12
N GLY A 155 2.06 15.68 0.19
CA GLY A 155 3.49 15.41 0.32
C GLY A 155 4.32 16.67 0.58
N VAL A 156 3.98 17.81 -0.04
CA VAL A 156 4.65 19.08 0.22
C VAL A 156 4.60 19.51 1.68
N SER A 157 3.50 19.24 2.39
CA SER A 157 3.36 19.56 3.81
C SER A 157 4.19 18.64 4.70
N ARG A 158 4.46 17.42 4.24
CA ARG A 158 5.21 16.41 4.99
C ARG A 158 6.71 16.51 4.78
N TYR A 159 7.16 16.83 3.55
CA TYR A 159 8.56 16.76 3.15
C TYR A 159 9.24 18.11 3.01
N ILE A 160 8.49 19.19 2.86
CA ILE A 160 9.04 20.53 2.64
C ILE A 160 8.67 21.43 3.81
N PRO A 161 9.65 22.00 4.55
CA PRO A 161 9.36 22.99 5.57
C PRO A 161 8.61 24.19 4.96
N GLU A 162 7.70 24.79 5.74
CA GLU A 162 6.81 25.85 5.24
C GLU A 162 7.59 27.02 4.62
N GLY A 163 8.72 27.43 5.24
CA GLY A 163 9.57 28.51 4.73
C GLY A 163 10.30 28.20 3.41
N ASP A 164 10.43 26.93 3.06
CA ASP A 164 11.11 26.46 1.85
C ASP A 164 10.14 26.04 0.73
N CYS A 165 8.84 26.18 0.96
CA CYS A 165 7.80 25.75 0.03
C CYS A 165 7.69 26.72 -1.15
N CYS A 166 8.27 26.34 -2.29
CA CYS A 166 8.23 27.06 -3.55
C CYS A 166 8.07 26.09 -4.74
N ASP A 167 7.88 26.60 -5.94
CA ASP A 167 7.71 25.77 -7.13
C ASP A 167 8.90 24.88 -7.43
N ALA A 168 10.12 25.35 -7.13
CA ALA A 168 11.33 24.55 -7.34
C ALA A 168 11.37 23.35 -6.39
N SER A 169 11.10 23.55 -5.09
CA SER A 169 11.08 22.48 -4.10
C SER A 169 9.97 21.44 -4.35
N LYS A 170 8.78 21.91 -4.79
CA LYS A 170 7.68 21.01 -5.20
C LYS A 170 8.05 20.14 -6.40
N LYS A 171 8.65 20.76 -7.43
CA LYS A 171 9.13 20.03 -8.63
C LYS A 171 10.27 19.06 -8.28
N MET A 172 11.17 19.45 -7.39
CA MET A 172 12.24 18.58 -6.88
C MET A 172 11.64 17.35 -6.19
N LEU A 173 10.68 17.54 -5.28
CA LEU A 173 10.03 16.43 -4.57
C LEU A 173 9.33 15.47 -5.53
N GLY A 174 8.55 15.99 -6.49
CA GLY A 174 7.91 15.17 -7.52
C GLY A 174 8.93 14.44 -8.39
N GLY A 175 9.98 15.14 -8.84
CA GLY A 175 11.05 14.54 -9.62
C GLY A 175 11.77 13.42 -8.87
N LEU A 176 12.08 13.63 -7.59
CA LEU A 176 12.67 12.60 -6.74
C LEU A 176 11.79 11.34 -6.67
N ASN A 177 10.49 11.50 -6.41
CA ASN A 177 9.55 10.39 -6.33
C ASN A 177 9.49 9.56 -7.64
N PHE A 178 9.54 10.21 -8.80
CA PHE A 178 9.53 9.53 -10.10
C PHE A 178 10.87 8.89 -10.49
N MET A 179 11.96 9.28 -9.86
CA MET A 179 13.30 8.74 -10.16
C MET A 179 13.71 7.59 -9.25
N LEU A 180 13.00 7.37 -8.14
CA LEU A 180 13.25 6.25 -7.25
C LEU A 180 12.61 4.97 -7.81
N ARG A 181 13.28 3.87 -7.54
CA ARG A 181 12.84 2.53 -7.90
C ARG A 181 12.56 1.74 -6.63
#